data_b8bca4a3ae0e47f1a20d697c68d187d7
#
_entry.id   b8bca4a3ae0e47f1a20d697c68d187d7
#
_cell.length_a   1.000
_cell.length_b   1.000
_cell.length_c   1.000
_cell.angle_alpha   90.00
_cell.angle_beta   90.00
_cell.angle_gamma   90.00
#
_symmetry.space_group_name_H-M   'P 1'
#
loop_
_entity.id
_entity.type
_entity.pdbx_description
1 polymer ?
#
loop_
_entity_poly.entity_id
_entity_poly.type
_entity_poly.pdbx_seq_one_letter_code
_entity_poly.pdbx_strand_id
1 'polypeptide(L)'
;MDVIQKYKNDKNFYFYKNLPRDKFLSIYKNSKLIIGNSSSGIIESASIPVPAINVGLRQKGRLSNGNVIFTDSDRNSISKAIEKALSKNFIYGFNENLYGDGKSAIRAYKIIKNNDFKKFLYKQNDPLNYHAPQ
;
A
#
# COMPACT_ATOMS: atom_id res chain seq x y z
N MET A 1 3.52 -4.79 -29.31
CA MET A 1 2.22 -4.08 -29.49
C MET A 1 1.79 -3.56 -28.13
N ASP A 2 1.54 -2.28 -28.02
CA ASP A 2 1.09 -1.69 -26.75
C ASP A 2 -0.32 -2.21 -26.41
N VAL A 3 -0.45 -2.87 -25.27
CA VAL A 3 -1.71 -3.47 -24.78
C VAL A 3 -2.80 -2.39 -24.64
N ILE A 4 -2.43 -1.17 -24.24
CA ILE A 4 -3.36 -0.05 -24.11
C ILE A 4 -4.01 0.26 -25.46
N GLN A 5 -3.25 0.28 -26.55
CA GLN A 5 -3.78 0.56 -27.90
C GLN A 5 -4.81 -0.49 -28.34
N LYS A 6 -4.64 -1.74 -27.94
CA LYS A 6 -5.59 -2.82 -28.23
C LYS A 6 -6.98 -2.57 -27.64
N TYR A 7 -7.04 -1.98 -26.44
CA TYR A 7 -8.31 -1.80 -25.72
C TYR A 7 -8.80 -0.35 -25.71
N LYS A 8 -8.10 0.57 -26.40
CA LYS A 8 -8.41 2.02 -26.38
C LYS A 8 -9.83 2.37 -26.77
N ASN A 9 -10.40 1.61 -27.70
CA ASN A 9 -11.76 1.83 -28.23
C ASN A 9 -12.82 0.91 -27.61
N ASP A 10 -12.44 0.06 -26.66
CA ASP A 10 -13.37 -0.81 -25.96
C ASP A 10 -14.06 0.00 -24.83
N LYS A 11 -15.40 0.11 -24.91
CA LYS A 11 -16.25 0.85 -23.96
C LYS A 11 -16.17 0.34 -22.51
N ASN A 12 -15.59 -0.83 -22.28
CA ASN A 12 -15.42 -1.40 -20.95
C ASN A 12 -14.10 -0.95 -20.28
N PHE A 13 -13.21 -0.24 -21.01
CA PHE A 13 -11.92 0.21 -20.52
C PHE A 13 -11.83 1.73 -20.49
N TYR A 14 -11.42 2.27 -19.36
CA TYR A 14 -11.20 3.70 -19.15
C TYR A 14 -9.74 3.92 -18.80
N PHE A 15 -9.02 4.72 -19.59
CA PHE A 15 -7.60 4.98 -19.44
C PHE A 15 -7.37 6.40 -18.93
N TYR A 16 -6.68 6.51 -17.82
CA TYR A 16 -6.32 7.79 -17.22
C TYR A 16 -4.80 7.88 -17.10
N LYS A 17 -4.22 8.93 -17.67
CA LYS A 17 -2.79 9.21 -17.50
C LYS A 17 -2.47 9.60 -16.06
N ASN A 18 -3.36 10.35 -15.45
CA ASN A 18 -3.30 10.80 -14.06
C ASN A 18 -4.72 11.06 -13.54
N LEU A 19 -4.95 10.76 -12.27
CA LEU A 19 -6.18 11.07 -11.57
C LEU A 19 -5.87 11.90 -10.32
N PRO A 20 -6.61 12.98 -10.04
CA PRO A 20 -6.58 13.63 -8.75
C PRO A 20 -6.85 12.63 -7.63
N ARG A 21 -6.21 12.82 -6.47
CA ARG A 21 -6.27 11.85 -5.35
C ARG A 21 -7.70 11.55 -4.89
N ASP A 22 -8.54 12.55 -4.79
CA ASP A 22 -9.96 12.43 -4.42
C ASP A 22 -10.74 11.55 -5.40
N LYS A 23 -10.53 11.75 -6.70
CA LYS A 23 -11.12 10.93 -7.77
C LYS A 23 -10.63 9.49 -7.73
N PHE A 24 -9.32 9.29 -7.58
CA PHE A 24 -8.74 7.96 -7.44
C PHE A 24 -9.34 7.21 -6.25
N LEU A 25 -9.38 7.83 -5.08
CA LEU A 25 -9.94 7.21 -3.87
C LEU A 25 -11.44 6.92 -4.00
N SER A 26 -12.19 7.81 -4.69
CA SER A 26 -13.61 7.59 -4.96
C SER A 26 -13.82 6.37 -5.86
N ILE A 27 -13.06 6.25 -6.95
CA ILE A 27 -13.12 5.06 -7.83
C ILE A 27 -12.72 3.80 -7.05
N TYR A 28 -11.64 3.87 -6.27
CA TYR A 28 -11.17 2.74 -5.49
C TYR A 28 -12.24 2.23 -4.51
N LYS A 29 -12.84 3.13 -3.72
CA LYS A 29 -13.89 2.77 -2.75
C LYS A 29 -15.12 2.10 -3.39
N ASN A 30 -15.40 2.43 -4.65
CA ASN A 30 -16.54 1.89 -5.39
C ASN A 30 -16.18 0.75 -6.35
N SER A 31 -14.92 0.33 -6.37
CA SER A 31 -14.48 -0.81 -7.17
C SER A 31 -14.71 -2.14 -6.45
N LYS A 32 -14.79 -3.23 -7.19
CA LYS A 32 -14.84 -4.59 -6.63
C LYS A 32 -13.48 -5.09 -6.16
N LEU A 33 -12.41 -4.63 -6.79
CA LEU A 33 -11.03 -4.90 -6.42
C LEU A 33 -10.08 -3.89 -7.07
N ILE A 34 -8.86 -3.78 -6.55
CA ILE A 34 -7.72 -3.12 -7.21
C ILE A 34 -6.65 -4.18 -7.51
N ILE A 35 -6.02 -4.09 -8.68
CA ILE A 35 -4.94 -4.99 -9.08
C ILE A 35 -3.77 -4.22 -9.68
N GLY A 36 -2.55 -4.59 -9.29
CA GLY A 36 -1.32 -3.99 -9.81
C GLY A 36 -0.13 -4.20 -8.89
N ASN A 37 0.94 -3.46 -9.10
CA ASN A 37 2.15 -3.50 -8.27
C ASN A 37 2.40 -2.17 -7.53
N SER A 38 1.40 -1.30 -7.46
CA SER A 38 1.47 -0.02 -6.77
C SER A 38 1.42 -0.19 -5.25
N SER A 39 2.05 0.74 -4.52
CA SER A 39 1.90 0.84 -3.07
C SER A 39 0.48 1.19 -2.63
N SER A 40 -0.36 1.70 -3.52
CA SER A 40 -1.79 1.94 -3.24
C SER A 40 -2.54 0.67 -2.87
N GLY A 41 -2.17 -0.49 -3.44
CA GLY A 41 -2.69 -1.79 -3.04
C GLY A 41 -2.25 -2.25 -1.64
N ILE A 42 -1.44 -1.46 -0.93
CA ILE A 42 -1.00 -1.71 0.45
C ILE A 42 -1.45 -0.57 1.37
N ILE A 43 -1.09 0.67 1.03
CA ILE A 43 -1.26 1.82 1.92
C ILE A 43 -2.72 2.28 1.95
N GLU A 44 -3.30 2.56 0.79
CA GLU A 44 -4.70 2.97 0.69
C GLU A 44 -5.65 1.82 1.04
N SER A 45 -5.30 0.58 0.68
CA SER A 45 -6.07 -0.62 1.03
C SER A 45 -6.20 -0.83 2.54
N ALA A 46 -5.25 -0.31 3.34
CA ALA A 46 -5.34 -0.38 4.79
C ALA A 46 -6.51 0.44 5.37
N SER A 47 -7.03 1.42 4.62
CA SER A 47 -8.20 2.24 5.03
C SER A 47 -9.44 1.95 4.18
N ILE A 48 -9.31 1.22 3.08
CA ILE A 48 -10.38 0.94 2.14
C ILE A 48 -10.58 -0.57 2.09
N PRO A 49 -11.69 -1.11 2.62
CA PRO A 49 -11.95 -2.54 2.70
C PRO A 49 -12.36 -3.12 1.34
N VAL A 50 -11.60 -2.81 0.31
CA VAL A 50 -11.73 -3.36 -1.04
C VAL A 50 -10.57 -4.33 -1.25
N PRO A 51 -10.80 -5.52 -1.83
CA PRO A 51 -9.74 -6.47 -2.15
C PRO A 51 -8.65 -5.84 -3.00
N ALA A 52 -7.38 -6.08 -2.63
CA ALA A 52 -6.22 -5.58 -3.35
C ALA A 52 -5.33 -6.75 -3.76
N ILE A 53 -5.02 -6.86 -5.05
CA ILE A 53 -4.11 -7.87 -5.59
C ILE A 53 -2.79 -7.20 -5.97
N ASN A 54 -1.73 -7.52 -5.23
CA ASN A 54 -0.38 -7.08 -5.51
C ASN A 54 0.35 -8.11 -6.36
N VAL A 55 0.69 -7.73 -7.59
CA VAL A 55 1.32 -8.59 -8.59
C VAL A 55 2.84 -8.43 -8.53
N GLY A 56 3.54 -9.54 -8.43
CA GLY A 56 5.01 -9.59 -8.42
C GLY A 56 5.64 -9.22 -7.08
N LEU A 57 6.95 -8.98 -7.09
CA LEU A 57 7.77 -8.90 -5.87
C LEU A 57 7.90 -7.52 -5.26
N ARG A 58 7.53 -6.45 -5.98
CA ARG A 58 7.81 -5.06 -5.59
C ARG A 58 7.31 -4.67 -4.20
N GLN A 59 6.17 -5.20 -3.78
CA GLN A 59 5.55 -4.88 -2.49
C GLN A 59 5.64 -6.04 -1.49
N LYS A 60 6.29 -7.15 -1.86
CA LYS A 60 6.41 -8.34 -1.00
C LYS A 60 7.11 -7.99 0.32
N GLY A 61 6.60 -8.51 1.43
CA GLY A 61 7.15 -8.26 2.76
C GLY A 61 6.68 -6.97 3.44
N ARG A 62 5.88 -6.13 2.79
CA ARG A 62 5.25 -4.99 3.45
C ARG A 62 4.12 -5.44 4.37
N LEU A 63 3.98 -4.74 5.48
CA LEU A 63 2.82 -4.88 6.36
C LEU A 63 1.54 -4.60 5.58
N SER A 64 0.57 -5.51 5.63
CA SER A 64 -0.68 -5.40 4.89
C SER A 64 -1.85 -6.01 5.67
N ASN A 65 -3.04 -5.52 5.39
CA ASN A 65 -4.28 -6.05 5.94
C ASN A 65 -4.72 -7.34 5.23
N GLY A 66 -5.69 -8.04 5.81
CA GLY A 66 -6.24 -9.30 5.28
C GLY A 66 -6.95 -9.17 3.92
N ASN A 67 -7.25 -7.94 3.47
CA ASN A 67 -7.82 -7.67 2.15
C ASN A 67 -6.77 -7.63 1.02
N VAL A 68 -5.48 -7.89 1.30
CA VAL A 68 -4.39 -7.88 0.30
C VAL A 68 -3.97 -9.30 -0.05
N ILE A 69 -3.94 -9.61 -1.34
CA ILE A 69 -3.37 -10.84 -1.91
C ILE A 69 -2.09 -10.49 -2.64
N PHE A 70 -0.99 -11.18 -2.30
CA PHE A 70 0.23 -11.17 -3.10
C PHE A 70 0.20 -12.34 -4.08
N THR A 71 0.53 -12.09 -5.34
CA THR A 71 0.54 -13.10 -6.38
C THR A 71 1.73 -12.92 -7.33
N ASP A 72 2.15 -14.00 -7.96
CA ASP A 72 3.14 -13.95 -9.03
C ASP A 72 2.55 -13.31 -10.30
N SER A 73 3.42 -12.93 -11.24
CA SER A 73 3.04 -12.17 -12.44
C SER A 73 2.53 -13.05 -13.60
N ASP A 74 2.42 -14.35 -13.40
CA ASP A 74 1.87 -15.24 -14.42
C ASP A 74 0.33 -15.21 -14.44
N ARG A 75 -0.22 -15.55 -15.60
CA ARG A 75 -1.67 -15.50 -15.85
C ARG A 75 -2.48 -16.36 -14.90
N ASN A 76 -2.02 -17.58 -14.60
CA ASN A 76 -2.77 -18.53 -13.78
C ASN A 76 -2.84 -18.06 -12.32
N SER A 77 -1.71 -17.58 -11.78
CA SER A 77 -1.64 -17.03 -10.43
C SER A 77 -2.52 -15.79 -10.27
N ILE A 78 -2.50 -14.90 -11.27
CA ILE A 78 -3.38 -13.71 -11.29
C ILE A 78 -4.85 -14.10 -11.34
N SER A 79 -5.24 -15.06 -12.20
CA SER A 79 -6.63 -15.53 -12.30
C SER A 79 -7.14 -16.10 -10.99
N LYS A 80 -6.35 -16.97 -10.33
CA LYS A 80 -6.68 -17.51 -9.00
C LYS A 80 -6.81 -16.42 -7.93
N ALA A 81 -5.94 -15.42 -7.98
CA ALA A 81 -6.01 -14.29 -7.06
C ALA A 81 -7.29 -13.46 -7.26
N ILE A 82 -7.73 -13.25 -8.51
CA ILE A 82 -8.99 -12.56 -8.83
C ILE A 82 -10.18 -13.36 -8.32
N GLU A 83 -10.25 -14.65 -8.59
CA GLU A 83 -11.32 -15.52 -8.10
C GLU A 83 -11.42 -15.49 -6.56
N LYS A 84 -10.29 -15.58 -5.89
CA LYS A 84 -10.21 -15.46 -4.43
C LYS A 84 -10.68 -14.09 -3.95
N ALA A 85 -10.21 -13.00 -4.57
CA ALA A 85 -10.57 -11.63 -4.20
C ALA A 85 -12.06 -11.33 -4.37
N LEU A 86 -12.72 -11.95 -5.36
CA LEU A 86 -14.14 -11.77 -5.63
C LEU A 86 -15.04 -12.75 -4.86
N SER A 87 -14.47 -13.68 -4.09
CA SER A 87 -15.25 -14.58 -3.26
C SER A 87 -15.95 -13.82 -2.12
N LYS A 88 -17.16 -14.25 -1.75
CA LYS A 88 -18.03 -13.57 -0.78
C LYS A 88 -17.39 -13.32 0.59
N ASN A 89 -16.39 -14.11 0.97
CA ASN A 89 -15.80 -14.11 2.32
C ASN A 89 -14.34 -13.61 2.33
N PHE A 90 -13.84 -13.04 1.23
CA PHE A 90 -12.41 -12.74 1.13
C PHE A 90 -11.94 -11.63 2.09
N ILE A 91 -12.79 -10.63 2.41
CA ILE A 91 -12.41 -9.51 3.31
C ILE A 91 -12.46 -9.92 4.79
N TYR A 92 -12.50 -11.20 5.06
CA TYR A 92 -12.46 -11.76 6.42
C TYR A 92 -11.08 -11.44 7.05
N GLY A 93 -11.09 -10.63 8.10
CA GLY A 93 -9.87 -10.21 8.77
C GLY A 93 -9.35 -8.82 8.37
N PHE A 94 -10.16 -7.99 7.71
CA PHE A 94 -9.87 -6.55 7.61
C PHE A 94 -9.94 -5.94 9.01
N ASN A 95 -8.80 -5.46 9.49
CA ASN A 95 -8.67 -4.77 10.77
C ASN A 95 -8.57 -3.26 10.58
N GLU A 96 -8.48 -2.52 11.68
CA GLU A 96 -8.20 -1.08 11.64
C GLU A 96 -6.91 -0.78 10.85
N ASN A 97 -6.80 0.46 10.39
CA ASN A 97 -5.69 0.90 9.56
C ASN A 97 -4.33 0.66 10.22
N LEU A 98 -3.56 -0.30 9.69
CA LEU A 98 -2.22 -0.68 10.17
C LEU A 98 -1.20 0.46 10.08
N TYR A 99 -1.46 1.47 9.24
CA TYR A 99 -0.55 2.62 9.03
C TYR A 99 -0.86 3.81 9.94
N GLY A 100 -1.81 3.66 10.86
CA GLY A 100 -2.09 4.64 11.90
C GLY A 100 -3.47 5.29 11.81
N ASP A 101 -3.70 6.17 12.76
CA ASP A 101 -4.98 6.83 13.03
C ASP A 101 -5.07 8.28 12.51
N GLY A 102 -4.11 8.71 11.70
CA GLY A 102 -4.03 10.08 11.16
C GLY A 102 -3.46 11.12 12.14
N LYS A 103 -3.06 10.74 13.37
CA LYS A 103 -2.57 11.68 14.40
C LYS A 103 -1.03 11.73 14.48
N SER A 104 -0.31 11.22 13.52
CA SER A 104 1.17 11.18 13.53
C SER A 104 1.81 12.58 13.63
N ALA A 105 1.27 13.58 12.95
CA ALA A 105 1.75 14.96 13.03
C ALA A 105 1.65 15.53 14.46
N ILE A 106 0.54 15.27 15.14
CA ILE A 106 0.34 15.72 16.54
C ILE A 106 1.35 15.02 17.47
N ARG A 107 1.57 13.72 17.27
CA ARG A 107 2.58 12.96 18.04
C ARG A 107 3.98 13.48 17.80
N ALA A 108 4.34 13.69 16.53
CA ALA A 108 5.65 14.25 16.16
C ALA A 108 5.86 15.64 16.78
N TYR A 109 4.87 16.52 16.69
CA TYR A 109 4.93 17.84 17.33
C TYR A 109 5.16 17.75 18.84
N LYS A 110 4.42 16.88 19.54
CA LYS A 110 4.61 16.68 20.99
C LYS A 110 6.02 16.19 21.33
N ILE A 111 6.56 15.27 20.55
CA ILE A 111 7.91 14.76 20.73
C ILE A 111 8.92 15.88 20.52
N ILE A 112 8.80 16.63 19.42
CA ILE A 112 9.71 17.76 19.12
C ILE A 112 9.66 18.82 20.21
N LYS A 113 8.47 19.19 20.67
CA LYS A 113 8.29 20.22 21.70
C LYS A 113 8.87 19.82 23.06
N ASN A 114 8.76 18.53 23.44
CA ASN A 114 9.05 18.06 24.78
C ASN A 114 10.44 17.44 24.94
N ASN A 115 11.23 17.33 23.87
CA ASN A 115 12.56 16.75 23.92
C ASN A 115 13.66 17.82 23.77
N ASP A 116 14.68 17.70 24.60
CA ASP A 116 15.92 18.45 24.44
C ASP A 116 16.82 17.72 23.43
N PHE A 117 16.77 18.15 22.18
CA PHE A 117 17.53 17.54 21.09
C PHE A 117 19.06 17.69 21.24
N LYS A 118 19.55 18.60 22.09
CA LYS A 118 20.98 18.70 22.37
C LYS A 118 21.56 17.41 22.93
N LYS A 119 20.74 16.65 23.69
CA LYS A 119 21.10 15.34 24.23
C LYS A 119 21.33 14.27 23.17
N PHE A 120 20.80 14.47 21.96
CA PHE A 120 20.88 13.50 20.84
C PHE A 120 21.94 13.90 19.80
N LEU A 121 22.72 14.96 20.02
CA LEU A 121 23.77 15.39 19.10
C LEU A 121 24.89 14.34 18.96
N TYR A 122 25.12 13.56 20.01
CA TYR A 122 26.11 12.50 20.00
C TYR A 122 25.42 11.15 19.82
N LYS A 123 25.78 10.43 18.76
CA LYS A 123 25.31 9.06 18.54
C LYS A 123 25.91 8.16 19.61
N GLN A 124 25.07 7.62 20.49
CA GLN A 124 25.52 6.65 21.51
C GLN A 124 25.74 5.24 20.96
N ASN A 125 25.12 4.93 19.81
CA ASN A 125 25.28 3.65 19.11
C ASN A 125 25.85 3.90 17.72
N ASP A 126 27.10 3.48 17.51
CA ASP A 126 27.66 3.37 16.17
C ASP A 126 27.27 1.99 15.59
N PRO A 127 26.44 1.92 14.54
CA PRO A 127 26.07 0.64 13.93
C PRO A 127 27.26 -0.12 13.32
N LEU A 128 28.43 0.53 13.20
CA LEU A 128 29.67 -0.05 12.68
C LEU A 128 30.63 -0.49 13.79
N ASN A 129 30.24 -0.42 15.07
CA ASN A 129 31.11 -0.74 16.23
C ASN A 129 32.46 0.01 16.24
N TYR A 130 32.52 1.21 15.69
CA TYR A 130 33.67 2.08 15.84
C TYR A 130 33.71 2.54 17.30
N HIS A 131 34.59 1.94 18.08
CA HIS A 131 34.93 2.47 19.39
C HIS A 131 35.54 3.86 19.21
N ALA A 132 34.83 4.89 19.67
CA ALA A 132 35.44 6.19 19.81
C ALA A 132 36.69 6.04 20.73
N PRO A 133 37.86 6.55 20.36
CA PRO A 133 38.99 6.53 21.27
C PRO A 133 38.60 7.29 22.54
N GLN A 134 38.91 6.69 23.68
CA GLN A 134 38.77 7.27 25.01
C GLN A 134 39.56 8.54 25.18
#